data_c7adab3c03454dee9bcd6d5ec917f6cd
#
_entry.id   c7adab3c03454dee9bcd6d5ec917f6cd
#
_cell.length_a   1.000
_cell.length_b   1.000
_cell.length_c   1.000
_cell.angle_alpha   90.00
_cell.angle_beta   90.00
_cell.angle_gamma   90.00
#
_symmetry.space_group_name_H-M   'P 1'
#
loop_
_entity.id
_entity.type
_entity.pdbx_description
1 polymer ?
#
loop_
_entity_poly.entity_id
_entity_poly.type
_entity_poly.pdbx_seq_one_letter_code
_entity_poly.pdbx_strand_id
1 'polypeptide(L)'
;MGWMESNWKSMTGLLGRLNPLRWDRAFTEVFVMEEDDADEGGLLESPLFGGDGQLFMELAKTCRHYGEYGCGGSTVWMLRETAAEVVSVDLFRTRLDRVQAEAGEAAERAKLTEVGLELTLDGSGLIPDQQRHRVGDYLAAPWKFRMDQPDLVLIDGQFRVACFLYTLLQASAGTRVLFDDYRDRPQYHVAEEVCPVVEWSGRMALFVVPENVDRARLEEALVRYIAVAE
;
A
#
# COMPACT_ATOMS: atom_id res chain seq x y z
N MET A 1 20.26 3.39 -6.37
CA MET A 1 20.72 3.57 -4.98
C MET A 1 20.94 5.03 -4.57
N GLY A 2 21.41 5.92 -5.42
CA GLY A 2 21.73 7.31 -5.03
C GLY A 2 20.57 8.30 -4.86
N TRP A 3 19.41 8.10 -5.49
CA TRP A 3 18.30 9.07 -5.44
C TRP A 3 17.52 9.01 -4.12
N MET A 4 17.28 7.82 -3.56
CA MET A 4 16.55 7.65 -2.31
C MET A 4 17.32 8.14 -1.08
N GLU A 5 18.62 7.92 -1.01
CA GLU A 5 19.42 8.40 0.13
C GLU A 5 19.61 9.93 0.14
N SER A 6 19.71 10.57 -1.04
CA SER A 6 19.82 12.02 -1.12
C SER A 6 18.49 12.73 -0.85
N ASN A 7 17.37 12.19 -1.32
CA ASN A 7 16.04 12.78 -1.12
C ASN A 7 15.48 12.50 0.27
N TRP A 8 15.82 11.34 0.88
CA TRP A 8 15.43 11.07 2.27
C TRP A 8 16.04 12.07 3.25
N LYS A 9 17.31 12.42 3.08
CA LYS A 9 17.93 13.47 3.89
C LYS A 9 17.33 14.86 3.64
N SER A 10 16.88 15.15 2.44
CA SER A 10 16.16 16.40 2.10
C SER A 10 14.76 16.41 2.68
N MET A 11 14.03 15.28 2.62
CA MET A 11 12.68 15.12 3.19
C MET A 11 12.69 15.22 4.73
N THR A 12 13.67 14.62 5.41
CA THR A 12 13.79 14.73 6.87
C THR A 12 14.13 16.16 7.31
N GLY A 13 14.84 16.93 6.50
CA GLY A 13 15.10 18.37 6.72
C GLY A 13 13.83 19.23 6.56
N LEU A 14 12.89 18.84 5.70
CA LEU A 14 11.58 19.51 5.55
C LEU A 14 10.62 19.16 6.69
N LEU A 15 10.63 17.92 7.16
CA LEU A 15 9.78 17.45 8.27
C LEU A 15 10.00 18.24 9.58
N GLY A 16 11.22 18.71 9.80
CA GLY A 16 11.55 19.57 10.97
C GLY A 16 10.99 20.99 10.91
N ARG A 17 10.39 21.42 9.79
CA ARG A 17 9.87 22.78 9.58
C ARG A 17 8.36 22.89 9.47
N LEU A 18 7.64 21.76 9.41
CA LEU A 18 6.19 21.74 9.30
C LEU A 18 5.56 21.72 10.69
N ASN A 19 4.99 22.86 11.06
CA ASN A 19 4.10 22.97 12.22
C ASN A 19 2.90 22.01 12.00
N PRO A 20 2.52 21.15 12.96
CA PRO A 20 1.35 20.26 12.79
C PRO A 20 0.11 21.13 12.63
N LEU A 21 -0.37 21.22 11.40
CA LEU A 21 -1.60 21.93 11.07
C LEU A 21 -2.78 21.25 11.77
N ARG A 22 -3.66 22.07 12.32
CA ARG A 22 -4.95 21.76 12.90
C ARG A 22 -5.64 20.64 12.12
N TRP A 23 -5.58 19.43 12.65
CA TRP A 23 -6.46 18.36 12.26
C TRP A 23 -7.80 18.59 12.93
N ASP A 24 -8.87 18.67 12.16
CA ASP A 24 -10.20 18.66 12.71
C ASP A 24 -10.39 17.35 13.48
N ARG A 25 -10.99 17.44 14.68
CA ARG A 25 -11.14 16.35 15.67
C ARG A 25 -11.99 15.15 15.20
N ALA A 26 -12.32 15.05 13.92
CA ALA A 26 -13.11 13.96 13.35
C ALA A 26 -12.33 12.67 13.12
N PHE A 27 -11.00 12.65 13.27
CA PHE A 27 -10.12 11.51 12.97
C PHE A 27 -9.60 10.76 14.19
N THR A 28 -10.25 10.83 15.33
CA THR A 28 -9.82 10.15 16.56
C THR A 28 -10.53 8.80 16.72
N GLU A 29 -10.63 7.98 15.68
CA GLU A 29 -10.75 6.55 15.89
C GLU A 29 -9.33 5.97 15.99
N VAL A 30 -8.99 5.56 17.20
CA VAL A 30 -7.73 4.89 17.52
C VAL A 30 -7.73 3.55 16.76
N PHE A 31 -7.08 3.49 15.62
CA PHE A 31 -6.75 2.22 15.00
C PHE A 31 -5.68 1.56 15.87
N VAL A 32 -6.11 0.69 16.76
CA VAL A 32 -5.24 -0.34 17.31
C VAL A 32 -4.96 -1.26 16.13
N MET A 33 -3.71 -1.31 15.67
CA MET A 33 -3.30 -2.33 14.73
C MET A 33 -3.25 -3.65 15.52
N GLU A 34 -4.42 -4.27 15.65
CA GLU A 34 -4.49 -5.64 16.11
C GLU A 34 -3.99 -6.50 14.94
N GLU A 35 -3.02 -7.35 15.25
CA GLU A 35 -2.84 -8.55 14.47
C GLU A 35 -4.19 -9.24 14.50
N ASP A 36 -4.94 -9.26 13.38
CA ASP A 36 -6.23 -9.95 13.33
C ASP A 36 -5.99 -11.35 13.86
N ASP A 37 -6.45 -11.58 15.08
CA ASP A 37 -6.38 -12.87 15.75
C ASP A 37 -6.96 -13.89 14.78
N ALA A 38 -6.11 -14.79 14.37
CA ALA A 38 -6.31 -15.94 13.53
C ALA A 38 -7.79 -16.28 13.29
N ASP A 39 -8.35 -15.77 12.20
CA ASP A 39 -9.39 -16.51 11.51
C ASP A 39 -8.77 -17.89 11.21
N GLU A 40 -9.22 -18.95 11.88
CA GLU A 40 -8.67 -20.32 11.75
C GLU A 40 -8.89 -20.88 10.34
N GLY A 41 -9.66 -20.18 9.50
CA GLY A 41 -9.94 -20.51 8.11
C GLY A 41 -8.81 -20.17 7.14
N GLY A 42 -8.81 -20.72 5.92
CA GLY A 42 -7.88 -20.38 4.85
C GLY A 42 -8.11 -18.96 4.31
N LEU A 43 -7.07 -18.30 3.83
CA LEU A 43 -7.13 -16.92 3.27
C LEU A 43 -8.07 -16.79 2.07
N LEU A 44 -8.43 -17.90 1.41
CA LEU A 44 -9.38 -17.95 0.29
C LEU A 44 -10.74 -18.57 0.67
N GLU A 45 -10.98 -18.86 1.94
CA GLU A 45 -12.30 -19.36 2.39
C GLU A 45 -13.39 -18.31 2.32
N SER A 46 -13.02 -17.05 2.51
CA SER A 46 -13.92 -15.91 2.29
C SER A 46 -13.72 -15.30 0.90
N PRO A 47 -14.80 -14.77 0.27
CA PRO A 47 -14.66 -14.09 -1.00
C PRO A 47 -13.72 -12.90 -0.90
N LEU A 48 -12.82 -12.75 -1.89
CA LEU A 48 -11.92 -11.60 -1.95
C LEU A 48 -12.72 -10.29 -1.89
N PHE A 49 -12.22 -9.35 -1.09
CA PHE A 49 -12.77 -8.00 -0.95
C PHE A 49 -14.27 -7.98 -0.60
N GLY A 50 -14.71 -8.95 0.23
CA GLY A 50 -16.12 -9.06 0.61
C GLY A 50 -17.05 -9.42 -0.54
N GLY A 51 -16.53 -9.98 -1.64
CA GLY A 51 -17.28 -10.33 -2.85
C GLY A 51 -17.09 -9.35 -4.02
N ASP A 52 -16.39 -8.22 -3.81
CA ASP A 52 -16.16 -7.18 -4.83
C ASP A 52 -14.89 -7.43 -5.67
N GLY A 53 -14.36 -8.65 -5.67
CA GLY A 53 -13.07 -9.00 -6.30
C GLY A 53 -13.06 -9.11 -7.84
N GLN A 54 -14.18 -8.91 -8.53
CA GLN A 54 -14.25 -9.18 -9.97
C GLN A 54 -13.27 -8.32 -10.76
N LEU A 55 -13.23 -7.02 -10.53
CA LEU A 55 -12.31 -6.11 -11.23
C LEU A 55 -10.85 -6.49 -10.99
N PHE A 56 -10.47 -6.80 -9.74
CA PHE A 56 -9.14 -7.30 -9.41
C PHE A 56 -8.79 -8.55 -10.24
N MET A 57 -9.67 -9.56 -10.24
CA MET A 57 -9.44 -10.80 -10.98
C MET A 57 -9.35 -10.59 -12.49
N GLU A 58 -10.11 -9.66 -13.06
CA GLU A 58 -10.03 -9.30 -14.48
C GLU A 58 -8.70 -8.65 -14.84
N LEU A 59 -8.25 -7.68 -14.05
CA LEU A 59 -6.96 -7.00 -14.25
C LEU A 59 -5.78 -7.94 -14.03
N ALA A 60 -5.87 -8.83 -13.06
CA ALA A 60 -4.85 -9.81 -12.72
C ALA A 60 -4.54 -10.79 -13.86
N LYS A 61 -5.53 -11.15 -14.69
CA LYS A 61 -5.34 -12.07 -15.83
C LYS A 61 -4.27 -11.62 -16.84
N THR A 62 -4.04 -10.32 -16.93
CA THR A 62 -3.07 -9.73 -17.87
C THR A 62 -1.83 -9.19 -17.14
N CYS A 63 -1.80 -9.29 -15.82
CA CYS A 63 -0.71 -8.82 -14.98
C CYS A 63 0.51 -9.74 -15.13
N ARG A 64 1.69 -9.15 -15.26
CA ARG A 64 2.97 -9.86 -15.25
C ARG A 64 3.78 -9.58 -13.99
N HIS A 65 3.69 -8.38 -13.49
CA HIS A 65 4.42 -7.91 -12.32
C HIS A 65 3.43 -7.23 -11.36
N TYR A 66 3.12 -7.92 -10.29
CA TYR A 66 2.17 -7.46 -9.28
C TYR A 66 2.88 -6.90 -8.07
N GLY A 67 2.54 -5.67 -7.70
CA GLY A 67 2.97 -5.03 -6.46
C GLY A 67 1.81 -4.95 -5.47
N GLU A 68 2.07 -5.15 -4.17
CA GLU A 68 1.00 -5.15 -3.18
C GLU A 68 1.46 -4.56 -1.85
N TYR A 69 0.60 -3.75 -1.26
CA TYR A 69 0.69 -3.28 0.11
C TYR A 69 -0.41 -3.93 0.93
N GLY A 70 -0.02 -4.76 1.90
CA GLY A 70 -0.91 -5.63 2.68
C GLY A 70 -1.08 -6.99 2.02
N CYS A 71 -0.48 -8.04 2.59
CA CYS A 71 -0.60 -9.39 2.03
C CYS A 71 -1.77 -10.17 2.65
N GLY A 72 -2.36 -11.07 1.85
CA GLY A 72 -3.49 -11.88 2.29
C GLY A 72 -4.06 -12.77 1.20
N GLY A 73 -5.37 -12.89 1.16
CA GLY A 73 -6.09 -13.69 0.15
C GLY A 73 -5.80 -13.26 -1.28
N SER A 74 -5.67 -11.96 -1.54
CA SER A 74 -5.27 -11.42 -2.86
C SER A 74 -3.91 -11.94 -3.31
N THR A 75 -2.93 -11.96 -2.40
CA THR A 75 -1.60 -12.49 -2.67
C THR A 75 -1.64 -13.97 -3.03
N VAL A 76 -2.36 -14.78 -2.22
CA VAL A 76 -2.52 -16.22 -2.47
C VAL A 76 -3.23 -16.46 -3.79
N TRP A 77 -4.29 -15.71 -4.07
CA TRP A 77 -5.03 -15.81 -5.34
C TRP A 77 -4.13 -15.48 -6.54
N MET A 78 -3.38 -14.38 -6.49
CA MET A 78 -2.42 -14.01 -7.56
C MET A 78 -1.42 -15.13 -7.83
N LEU A 79 -0.89 -15.73 -6.78
CA LEU A 79 0.09 -16.80 -6.89
C LEU A 79 -0.49 -18.10 -7.45
N ARG A 80 -1.74 -18.43 -7.14
CA ARG A 80 -2.39 -19.66 -7.59
C ARG A 80 -3.00 -19.55 -8.98
N GLU A 81 -3.62 -18.41 -9.28
CA GLU A 81 -4.47 -18.25 -10.45
C GLU A 81 -3.78 -17.53 -11.63
N THR A 82 -2.57 -16.99 -11.41
CA THR A 82 -1.82 -16.29 -12.46
C THR A 82 -0.38 -16.79 -12.56
N ALA A 83 0.32 -16.36 -13.61
CA ALA A 83 1.77 -16.56 -13.76
C ALA A 83 2.57 -15.32 -13.34
N ALA A 84 1.94 -14.31 -12.72
CA ALA A 84 2.59 -13.07 -12.35
C ALA A 84 3.70 -13.31 -11.31
N GLU A 85 4.75 -12.51 -11.41
CA GLU A 85 5.68 -12.34 -10.30
C GLU A 85 5.06 -11.38 -9.28
N VAL A 86 5.18 -11.71 -8.00
CA VAL A 86 4.51 -11.00 -6.92
C VAL A 86 5.54 -10.37 -6.00
N VAL A 87 5.36 -9.08 -5.68
CA VAL A 87 6.07 -8.42 -4.59
C VAL A 87 5.04 -7.86 -3.63
N SER A 88 4.98 -8.39 -2.42
CA SER A 88 4.04 -7.95 -1.38
C SER A 88 4.78 -7.53 -0.13
N VAL A 89 4.28 -6.51 0.55
CA VAL A 89 4.80 -6.02 1.83
C VAL A 89 3.70 -6.01 2.88
N ASP A 90 4.05 -6.47 4.07
CA ASP A 90 3.17 -6.39 5.24
C ASP A 90 3.95 -5.97 6.49
N LEU A 91 3.22 -5.53 7.52
CA LEU A 91 3.78 -5.19 8.82
C LEU A 91 4.00 -6.43 9.70
N PHE A 92 3.24 -7.50 9.47
CA PHE A 92 3.17 -8.66 10.33
C PHE A 92 3.77 -9.89 9.67
N ARG A 93 4.78 -10.47 10.33
CA ARG A 93 5.43 -11.71 9.88
C ARG A 93 4.44 -12.87 9.76
N THR A 94 3.51 -12.98 10.67
CA THR A 94 2.48 -14.02 10.69
C THR A 94 1.63 -14.06 9.42
N ARG A 95 1.26 -12.90 8.87
CA ARG A 95 0.53 -12.81 7.60
C ARG A 95 1.36 -13.33 6.43
N LEU A 96 2.63 -12.95 6.37
CA LEU A 96 3.55 -13.43 5.33
C LEU A 96 3.75 -14.95 5.39
N ASP A 97 3.93 -15.49 6.59
CA ASP A 97 4.11 -16.93 6.79
C ASP A 97 2.83 -17.70 6.39
N ARG A 98 1.66 -17.16 6.69
CA ARG A 98 0.37 -17.72 6.29
C ARG A 98 0.21 -17.73 4.77
N VAL A 99 0.50 -16.60 4.09
CA VAL A 99 0.50 -16.53 2.62
C VAL A 99 1.46 -17.56 2.03
N GLN A 100 2.67 -17.68 2.57
CA GLN A 100 3.67 -18.62 2.09
C GLN A 100 3.20 -20.08 2.24
N ALA A 101 2.60 -20.40 3.38
CA ALA A 101 2.07 -21.74 3.64
C ALA A 101 0.91 -22.08 2.70
N GLU A 102 -0.03 -21.15 2.51
CA GLU A 102 -1.20 -21.41 1.66
C GLU A 102 -0.87 -21.37 0.16
N ALA A 103 0.04 -20.53 -0.30
CA ALA A 103 0.45 -20.51 -1.70
C ALA A 103 1.31 -21.72 -2.09
N GLY A 104 1.97 -22.38 -1.12
CA GLY A 104 2.80 -23.56 -1.36
C GLY A 104 3.95 -23.27 -2.33
N GLU A 105 4.17 -24.18 -3.30
CA GLU A 105 5.22 -24.00 -4.33
C GLU A 105 5.07 -22.71 -5.15
N ALA A 106 3.85 -22.21 -5.32
CA ALA A 106 3.63 -20.96 -6.05
C ALA A 106 4.27 -19.75 -5.36
N ALA A 107 4.53 -19.82 -4.05
CA ALA A 107 5.21 -18.77 -3.30
C ALA A 107 6.66 -18.52 -3.75
N GLU A 108 7.29 -19.43 -4.50
CA GLU A 108 8.62 -19.22 -5.08
C GLU A 108 8.67 -18.03 -6.05
N ARG A 109 7.54 -17.65 -6.62
CA ARG A 109 7.39 -16.46 -7.48
C ARG A 109 7.15 -15.17 -6.71
N ALA A 110 7.07 -15.25 -5.39
CA ALA A 110 6.80 -14.11 -4.54
C ALA A 110 8.05 -13.59 -3.83
N LYS A 111 8.15 -12.28 -3.76
CA LYS A 111 9.01 -11.58 -2.80
C LYS A 111 8.12 -11.01 -1.70
N LEU A 112 8.03 -11.72 -0.59
CA LEU A 112 7.29 -11.28 0.59
C LEU A 112 8.24 -10.54 1.52
N THR A 113 7.88 -9.33 1.92
CA THR A 113 8.73 -8.45 2.72
C THR A 113 8.01 -8.04 3.99
N GLU A 114 8.60 -8.33 5.14
CA GLU A 114 8.16 -7.79 6.41
C GLU A 114 8.80 -6.42 6.66
N VAL A 115 7.98 -5.48 7.11
CA VAL A 115 8.45 -4.22 7.68
C VAL A 115 7.81 -4.06 9.06
N GLY A 116 8.40 -4.67 10.08
CA GLY A 116 7.91 -4.57 11.44
C GLY A 116 7.89 -3.12 11.92
N LEU A 117 6.72 -2.63 12.30
CA LEU A 117 6.51 -1.34 12.94
C LEU A 117 5.92 -1.59 14.32
N GLU A 118 6.65 -1.20 15.36
CA GLU A 118 6.10 -1.13 16.70
C GLU A 118 5.33 0.20 16.83
N LEU A 119 4.08 0.21 16.39
CA LEU A 119 3.25 1.40 16.53
C LEU A 119 2.72 1.48 17.96
N THR A 120 3.48 2.14 18.82
CA THR A 120 2.94 2.69 20.07
C THR A 120 2.18 3.97 19.70
N LEU A 121 0.88 3.85 19.45
CA LEU A 121 0.03 5.00 19.23
C LEU A 121 -0.14 5.73 20.57
N ASP A 122 0.34 6.94 20.65
CA ASP A 122 0.14 7.82 21.81
C ASP A 122 -1.27 8.43 21.88
N GLY A 123 -2.20 7.91 21.08
CA GLY A 123 -3.56 8.41 20.90
C GLY A 123 -3.68 9.59 19.93
N SER A 124 -2.59 10.03 19.30
CA SER A 124 -2.62 11.11 18.31
C SER A 124 -2.90 10.61 16.88
N GLY A 125 -2.83 9.30 16.64
CA GLY A 125 -2.86 8.71 15.30
C GLY A 125 -1.61 9.01 14.46
N LEU A 126 -0.58 9.63 15.05
CA LEU A 126 0.65 9.99 14.38
C LEU A 126 1.76 8.97 14.66
N ILE A 127 2.55 8.69 13.62
CA ILE A 127 3.72 7.83 13.75
C ILE A 127 4.86 8.61 14.42
N PRO A 128 5.48 8.05 15.48
CA PRO A 128 6.65 8.65 16.10
C PRO A 128 7.77 8.91 15.09
N ASP A 129 8.45 10.06 15.20
CA ASP A 129 9.53 10.47 14.29
C ASP A 129 10.60 9.39 14.12
N GLN A 130 10.90 8.65 15.18
CA GLN A 130 11.90 7.58 15.19
C GLN A 130 11.51 6.39 14.29
N GLN A 131 10.21 6.21 14.01
CA GLN A 131 9.70 5.10 13.20
C GLN A 131 9.33 5.50 11.76
N ARG A 132 9.31 6.78 11.43
CA ARG A 132 8.95 7.26 10.07
C ARG A 132 9.83 6.69 8.98
N HIS A 133 11.11 6.40 9.28
CA HIS A 133 11.99 5.75 8.30
C HIS A 133 11.50 4.35 7.91
N ARG A 134 10.87 3.61 8.85
CA ARG A 134 10.29 2.30 8.58
C ARG A 134 9.06 2.39 7.68
N VAL A 135 8.24 3.44 7.82
CA VAL A 135 7.17 3.70 6.86
C VAL A 135 7.75 3.88 5.46
N GLY A 136 8.85 4.62 5.32
CA GLY A 136 9.58 4.74 4.06
C GLY A 136 10.06 3.38 3.51
N ASP A 137 10.49 2.46 4.37
CA ASP A 137 10.85 1.11 3.97
C ASP A 137 9.63 0.31 3.49
N TYR A 138 8.48 0.46 4.15
CA TYR A 138 7.22 -0.14 3.74
C TYR A 138 6.79 0.37 2.35
N LEU A 139 6.75 1.69 2.15
CA LEU A 139 6.39 2.30 0.88
C LEU A 139 7.30 1.85 -0.27
N ALA A 140 8.60 1.71 0.01
CA ALA A 140 9.59 1.35 -0.99
C ALA A 140 9.64 -0.15 -1.31
N ALA A 141 9.09 -1.02 -0.46
CA ALA A 141 9.26 -2.46 -0.57
C ALA A 141 8.83 -3.05 -1.92
N PRO A 142 7.65 -2.73 -2.50
CA PRO A 142 7.25 -3.25 -3.81
C PRO A 142 8.15 -2.80 -4.96
N TRP A 143 9.03 -1.79 -4.75
CA TRP A 143 9.84 -1.14 -5.77
C TRP A 143 11.33 -1.49 -5.68
N LYS A 144 11.80 -2.04 -4.54
CA LYS A 144 13.24 -2.25 -4.26
C LYS A 144 13.88 -3.41 -5.03
N PHE A 145 13.11 -4.45 -5.39
CA PHE A 145 13.67 -5.76 -5.70
C PHE A 145 13.49 -6.21 -7.15
N ARG A 146 13.14 -5.29 -8.06
CA ARG A 146 12.75 -5.70 -9.41
C ARG A 146 13.53 -5.00 -10.49
N MET A 147 13.83 -5.77 -11.52
CA MET A 147 14.28 -5.23 -12.81
C MET A 147 13.11 -4.56 -13.54
N ASP A 148 11.91 -5.16 -13.46
CA ASP A 148 10.69 -4.65 -14.05
C ASP A 148 9.74 -4.11 -12.99
N GLN A 149 9.09 -2.99 -13.29
CA GLN A 149 8.13 -2.35 -12.39
C GLN A 149 6.78 -3.09 -12.40
N PRO A 150 6.01 -3.04 -11.31
CA PRO A 150 4.64 -3.53 -11.30
C PRO A 150 3.79 -2.89 -12.39
N ASP A 151 3.00 -3.69 -13.10
CA ASP A 151 1.98 -3.22 -14.05
C ASP A 151 0.58 -3.18 -13.43
N LEU A 152 0.43 -3.81 -12.26
CA LEU A 152 -0.73 -3.73 -11.38
C LEU A 152 -0.26 -3.60 -9.94
N VAL A 153 -0.81 -2.64 -9.21
CA VAL A 153 -0.55 -2.44 -7.78
C VAL A 153 -1.87 -2.50 -7.01
N LEU A 154 -1.90 -3.26 -5.92
CA LEU A 154 -3.00 -3.24 -4.96
C LEU A 154 -2.58 -2.52 -3.68
N ILE A 155 -3.45 -1.64 -3.20
CA ILE A 155 -3.30 -0.93 -1.93
C ILE A 155 -4.43 -1.41 -1.02
N ASP A 156 -4.11 -2.33 -0.10
CA ASP A 156 -5.03 -2.93 0.86
C ASP A 156 -4.38 -3.13 2.25
N GLY A 157 -3.25 -2.48 2.47
CA GLY A 157 -2.51 -2.53 3.74
C GLY A 157 -2.70 -1.28 4.58
N GLN A 158 -1.63 -0.89 5.27
CA GLN A 158 -1.56 0.32 6.08
C GLN A 158 -0.97 1.50 5.26
N PHE A 159 -1.13 2.73 5.77
CA PHE A 159 -0.61 3.95 5.13
C PHE A 159 -1.09 4.13 3.69
N ARG A 160 -2.34 3.80 3.42
CA ARG A 160 -2.88 3.65 2.05
C ARG A 160 -2.70 4.90 1.19
N VAL A 161 -2.97 6.09 1.73
CA VAL A 161 -2.75 7.35 0.98
C VAL A 161 -1.27 7.55 0.68
N ALA A 162 -0.38 7.30 1.65
CA ALA A 162 1.06 7.40 1.42
C ALA A 162 1.55 6.35 0.41
N CYS A 163 1.04 5.10 0.45
CA CYS A 163 1.31 4.07 -0.54
C CYS A 163 0.89 4.50 -1.95
N PHE A 164 -0.29 5.12 -2.08
CA PHE A 164 -0.79 5.62 -3.35
C PHE A 164 0.09 6.74 -3.92
N LEU A 165 0.39 7.75 -3.12
CA LEU A 165 1.26 8.86 -3.52
C LEU A 165 2.66 8.39 -3.92
N TYR A 166 3.21 7.44 -3.16
CA TYR A 166 4.50 6.85 -3.46
C TYR A 166 4.45 6.03 -4.77
N THR A 167 3.36 5.28 -4.98
CA THR A 167 3.13 4.55 -6.23
C THR A 167 3.14 5.49 -7.43
N LEU A 168 2.44 6.63 -7.37
CA LEU A 168 2.44 7.63 -8.45
C LEU A 168 3.84 8.23 -8.72
N LEU A 169 4.71 8.27 -7.71
CA LEU A 169 6.10 8.75 -7.85
C LEU A 169 7.03 7.72 -8.49
N GLN A 170 6.75 6.42 -8.32
CA GLN A 170 7.64 5.34 -8.75
C GLN A 170 7.20 4.65 -10.03
N ALA A 171 5.89 4.50 -10.22
CA ALA A 171 5.33 3.72 -11.31
C ALA A 171 5.50 4.40 -12.68
N SER A 172 5.54 3.58 -13.71
CA SER A 172 5.45 4.04 -15.09
C SER A 172 4.03 4.47 -15.43
N ALA A 173 3.88 5.39 -16.37
CA ALA A 173 2.57 5.74 -16.92
C ALA A 173 1.83 4.50 -17.43
N GLY A 174 0.52 4.44 -17.18
CA GLY A 174 -0.32 3.30 -17.53
C GLY A 174 -0.35 2.18 -16.48
N THR A 175 0.48 2.22 -15.42
CA THR A 175 0.35 1.29 -14.30
C THR A 175 -1.04 1.44 -13.67
N ARG A 176 -1.71 0.30 -13.48
CA ARG A 176 -3.04 0.24 -12.85
C ARG A 176 -2.88 0.12 -11.34
N VAL A 177 -3.64 0.91 -10.60
CA VAL A 177 -3.61 0.92 -9.14
C VAL A 177 -5.02 0.69 -8.62
N LEU A 178 -5.22 -0.44 -7.94
CA LEU A 178 -6.44 -0.73 -7.19
C LEU A 178 -6.27 -0.28 -5.75
N PHE A 179 -7.24 0.45 -5.25
CA PHE A 179 -7.27 0.96 -3.89
C PHE A 179 -8.53 0.41 -3.20
N ASP A 180 -8.34 -0.52 -2.26
CA ASP A 180 -9.46 -1.15 -1.55
C ASP A 180 -10.01 -0.27 -0.43
N ASP A 181 -11.26 -0.50 -0.02
CA ASP A 181 -12.03 0.29 0.96
C ASP A 181 -12.15 1.79 0.61
N TYR A 182 -11.87 2.17 -0.62
CA TYR A 182 -11.74 3.57 -1.01
C TYR A 182 -13.07 4.33 -0.93
N ARG A 183 -14.16 3.70 -1.42
CA ARG A 183 -15.46 4.37 -1.55
C ARG A 183 -16.01 4.85 -0.22
N ASP A 184 -15.91 4.01 0.80
CA ASP A 184 -16.57 4.22 2.08
C ASP A 184 -15.68 4.94 3.10
N ARG A 185 -14.46 5.35 2.67
CA ARG A 185 -13.47 6.05 3.49
C ARG A 185 -13.10 7.41 2.90
N PRO A 186 -13.89 8.47 3.19
CA PRO A 186 -13.67 9.82 2.62
C PRO A 186 -12.26 10.38 2.85
N GLN A 187 -11.56 9.94 3.91
CA GLN A 187 -10.18 10.35 4.18
C GLN A 187 -9.21 9.95 3.07
N TYR A 188 -9.54 8.93 2.27
CA TYR A 188 -8.71 8.52 1.13
C TYR A 188 -8.95 9.36 -0.13
N HIS A 189 -10.08 10.09 -0.22
CA HIS A 189 -10.46 10.84 -1.43
C HIS A 189 -9.51 11.99 -1.79
N VAL A 190 -8.60 12.36 -0.89
CA VAL A 190 -7.48 13.27 -1.20
C VAL A 190 -6.62 12.75 -2.35
N ALA A 191 -6.61 11.43 -2.62
CA ALA A 191 -5.94 10.83 -3.76
C ALA A 191 -6.45 11.39 -5.10
N GLU A 192 -7.74 11.76 -5.19
CA GLU A 192 -8.35 12.33 -6.39
C GLU A 192 -7.85 13.74 -6.73
N GLU A 193 -7.24 14.44 -5.77
CA GLU A 193 -6.62 15.73 -6.02
C GLU A 193 -5.40 15.64 -6.94
N VAL A 194 -4.78 14.45 -7.03
CA VAL A 194 -3.55 14.23 -7.80
C VAL A 194 -3.73 13.21 -8.93
N CYS A 195 -4.69 12.31 -8.85
CA CYS A 195 -5.01 11.33 -9.88
C CYS A 195 -6.50 10.97 -9.80
N PRO A 196 -7.27 11.15 -10.87
CA PRO A 196 -8.70 10.87 -10.84
C PRO A 196 -8.97 9.36 -10.82
N VAL A 197 -10.09 8.97 -10.19
CA VAL A 197 -10.62 7.60 -10.29
C VAL A 197 -11.06 7.34 -11.73
N VAL A 198 -10.65 6.20 -12.28
CA VAL A 198 -11.01 5.76 -13.63
C VAL A 198 -12.25 4.86 -13.60
N GLU A 199 -12.35 3.99 -12.60
CA GLU A 199 -13.44 3.03 -12.48
C GLU A 199 -13.71 2.70 -11.01
N TRP A 200 -14.96 2.36 -10.70
CA TRP A 200 -15.40 1.91 -9.40
C TRP A 200 -15.88 0.47 -9.45
N SER A 201 -15.42 -0.38 -8.53
CA SER A 201 -15.89 -1.75 -8.35
C SER A 201 -16.17 -2.01 -6.87
N GLY A 202 -17.46 -2.08 -6.52
CA GLY A 202 -17.85 -2.20 -5.12
C GLY A 202 -17.21 -1.11 -4.27
N ARG A 203 -16.41 -1.51 -3.28
CA ARG A 203 -15.68 -0.61 -2.38
C ARG A 203 -14.35 -0.11 -2.95
N MET A 204 -13.87 -0.72 -4.05
CA MET A 204 -12.60 -0.38 -4.67
C MET A 204 -12.68 0.79 -5.64
N ALA A 205 -11.57 1.50 -5.80
CA ALA A 205 -11.32 2.45 -6.87
C ALA A 205 -10.13 2.00 -7.72
N LEU A 206 -10.28 2.09 -9.04
CA LEU A 206 -9.20 1.92 -10.00
C LEU A 206 -8.66 3.29 -10.41
N PHE A 207 -7.34 3.42 -10.33
CA PHE A 207 -6.57 4.53 -10.87
C PHE A 207 -5.61 4.03 -11.95
N VAL A 208 -5.24 4.92 -12.85
CA VAL A 208 -4.20 4.66 -13.86
C VAL A 208 -3.18 5.77 -13.76
N VAL A 209 -1.91 5.40 -13.56
CA VAL A 209 -0.82 6.36 -13.42
C VAL A 209 -0.72 7.20 -14.70
N PRO A 210 -0.84 8.54 -14.61
CA PRO A 210 -0.82 9.40 -15.78
C PRO A 210 0.59 9.55 -16.37
N GLU A 211 0.68 9.96 -17.64
CA GLU A 211 1.97 10.23 -18.30
C GLU A 211 2.77 11.33 -17.63
N ASN A 212 2.08 12.33 -17.10
CA ASN A 212 2.69 13.46 -16.41
C ASN A 212 2.13 13.59 -15.00
N VAL A 213 3.01 13.54 -14.02
CA VAL A 213 2.69 13.78 -12.60
C VAL A 213 3.38 15.04 -12.12
N ASP A 214 2.70 15.83 -11.33
CA ASP A 214 3.32 16.94 -10.60
C ASP A 214 4.10 16.36 -9.40
N ARG A 215 5.36 16.04 -9.65
CA ARG A 215 6.23 15.40 -8.64
C ARG A 215 6.37 16.23 -7.38
N ALA A 216 6.46 17.56 -7.51
CA ALA A 216 6.62 18.45 -6.36
C ALA A 216 5.38 18.41 -5.47
N ARG A 217 4.18 18.43 -6.07
CA ARG A 217 2.91 18.31 -5.36
C ARG A 217 2.77 16.94 -4.69
N LEU A 218 3.16 15.86 -5.39
CA LEU A 218 3.13 14.50 -4.82
C LEU A 218 4.08 14.35 -3.64
N GLU A 219 5.30 14.88 -3.74
CA GLU A 219 6.29 14.84 -2.67
C GLU A 219 5.83 15.64 -1.44
N GLU A 220 5.23 16.82 -1.64
CA GLU A 220 4.64 17.61 -0.56
C GLU A 220 3.48 16.87 0.13
N ALA A 221 2.58 16.26 -0.65
CA ALA A 221 1.48 15.46 -0.12
C ALA A 221 2.02 14.24 0.65
N LEU A 222 2.98 13.50 0.08
CA LEU A 222 3.58 12.33 0.70
C LEU A 222 4.17 12.65 2.08
N VAL A 223 4.86 13.78 2.22
CA VAL A 223 5.42 14.24 3.52
C VAL A 223 4.33 14.36 4.59
N ARG A 224 3.12 14.79 4.21
CA ARG A 224 1.98 14.90 5.15
C ARG A 224 1.46 13.53 5.57
N TYR A 225 1.30 12.61 4.62
CA TYR A 225 0.63 11.32 4.86
C TYR A 225 1.56 10.23 5.39
N ILE A 226 2.88 10.34 5.22
CA ILE A 226 3.84 9.36 5.76
C ILE A 226 3.83 9.28 7.29
N ALA A 227 3.28 10.27 7.95
CA ALA A 227 3.17 10.33 9.41
C ALA A 227 1.79 9.91 9.93
N VAL A 228 0.86 9.53 9.05
CA VAL A 228 -0.52 9.20 9.39
C VAL A 228 -0.70 7.69 9.34
N ALA A 229 -1.07 7.11 10.49
CA ALA A 229 -1.51 5.72 10.57
C ALA A 229 -3.01 5.67 10.23
N GLU A 230 -3.38 4.99 9.17
CA GLU A 230 -4.75 4.86 8.66
C GLU A 230 -5.05 3.43 8.18
#